data_26da8c009acafee0291d6106863f7711
#
_entry.id   26da8c009acafee0291d6106863f7711
#
_cell.length_a   1.000
_cell.length_b   1.000
_cell.length_c   1.000
_cell.angle_alpha   90.00
_cell.angle_beta   90.00
_cell.angle_gamma   90.00
#
_symmetry.space_group_name_H-M   'P 1'
#
loop_
_entity.id
_entity.type
_entity.pdbx_description
1 polymer ?
#
loop_
_entity_poly.entity_id
_entity_poly.type
_entity_poly.pdbx_seq_one_letter_code
_entity_poly.pdbx_strand_id
1 'polypeptide(L)'
;GRVVFQGNQVKDEFGDWAIFQEISSAPATIAAAKAADAYGMLKGHGVDQCDAEQAYIQAKLKGDPTWVRIPREEWPEEWIKKGYVDPVCPLEQALYGHPASGAYWEKHCEKGLREVGFKPLADEWPSCYWHESLKLFLIVYVDDFKLAGPRAARKRGWELIKSKIRAEDPKSAARFLGCEHTILTAESDGGPFKPTGVNTHPIPKKGARIIRYEMTNFMKQCVTVYLNAASATEKSLRVAATPFLEQTQKLLEEDEEGTGTLQVHAA
;
A
#
# COMPACT_ATOMS: atom_id res chain seq x y z
N GLY A 1 16.55 12.66 0.74
CA GLY A 1 15.32 13.28 0.24
C GLY A 1 14.65 12.39 -0.79
N ARG A 2 13.35 12.55 -1.00
CA ARG A 2 12.59 11.85 -2.06
C ARG A 2 12.27 12.88 -3.15
N VAL A 3 12.64 12.59 -4.39
CA VAL A 3 12.20 13.36 -5.54
C VAL A 3 10.79 12.90 -5.92
N VAL A 4 9.87 13.84 -6.06
CA VAL A 4 8.46 13.57 -6.40
C VAL A 4 8.07 14.45 -7.59
N PHE A 5 7.42 13.86 -8.57
CA PHE A 5 6.86 14.56 -9.70
C PHE A 5 5.58 15.32 -9.28
N GLN A 6 5.44 16.57 -9.70
CA GLN A 6 4.26 17.38 -9.40
C GLN A 6 3.15 17.11 -10.41
N GLY A 7 2.50 15.95 -10.31
CA GLY A 7 1.50 15.49 -11.27
C GLY A 7 0.27 16.40 -11.40
N ASN A 8 0.00 17.23 -10.40
CA ASN A 8 -1.06 18.23 -10.42
C ASN A 8 -0.68 19.53 -11.17
N GLN A 9 0.55 19.64 -11.66
CA GLN A 9 1.06 20.84 -12.36
C GLN A 9 1.51 20.55 -13.78
N VAL A 10 1.06 19.42 -14.35
CA VAL A 10 1.43 19.05 -15.72
C VAL A 10 0.59 19.81 -16.72
N LYS A 11 1.26 20.37 -17.73
CA LYS A 11 0.63 21.05 -18.86
C LYS A 11 0.90 20.26 -20.13
N ASP A 12 -0.04 20.33 -21.07
CA ASP A 12 0.11 19.80 -22.41
C ASP A 12 0.93 20.73 -23.32
N GLU A 13 1.06 20.40 -24.60
CA GLU A 13 1.80 21.18 -25.60
C GLU A 13 1.20 22.55 -25.89
N PHE A 14 -0.08 22.76 -25.54
CA PHE A 14 -0.79 24.02 -25.70
C PHE A 14 -0.73 24.91 -24.46
N GLY A 15 -0.20 24.38 -23.35
CA GLY A 15 -0.12 25.08 -22.07
C GLY A 15 -1.35 24.90 -21.18
N ASP A 16 -2.31 24.08 -21.59
CA ASP A 16 -3.46 23.71 -20.80
C ASP A 16 -3.14 22.58 -19.81
N TRP A 17 -4.00 22.36 -18.83
CA TRP A 17 -3.80 21.28 -17.87
C TRP A 17 -3.90 19.93 -18.55
N ALA A 18 -2.85 19.11 -18.44
CA ALA A 18 -2.82 17.78 -19.03
C ALA A 18 -3.86 16.87 -18.39
N ILE A 19 -4.68 16.25 -19.23
CA ILE A 19 -5.66 15.24 -18.81
C ILE A 19 -5.00 13.87 -18.97
N PHE A 20 -4.71 13.22 -17.84
CA PHE A 20 -4.26 11.84 -17.86
C PHE A 20 -5.48 10.91 -17.88
N GLN A 21 -5.47 9.94 -18.79
CA GLN A 21 -6.45 8.85 -18.70
C GLN A 21 -6.24 8.17 -17.33
N GLU A 22 -7.33 7.97 -16.58
CA GLU A 22 -7.30 7.20 -15.35
C GLU A 22 -6.87 5.76 -15.67
N ILE A 23 -5.57 5.53 -15.62
CA ILE A 23 -5.02 4.18 -15.58
C ILE A 23 -4.97 3.83 -14.11
N SER A 24 -6.08 3.32 -13.58
CA SER A 24 -6.17 2.93 -12.18
C SER A 24 -5.25 1.75 -11.90
N SER A 25 -4.45 1.84 -10.87
CA SER A 25 -3.82 0.67 -10.26
C SER A 25 -4.81 0.05 -9.27
N ALA A 26 -4.89 -1.27 -9.25
CA ALA A 26 -5.76 -2.01 -8.33
C ALA A 26 -4.89 -2.80 -7.33
N PRO A 27 -4.45 -2.19 -6.22
CA PRO A 27 -3.69 -2.90 -5.21
C PRO A 27 -4.56 -3.97 -4.53
N ALA A 28 -3.90 -4.96 -3.93
CA ALA A 28 -4.59 -6.03 -3.22
C ALA A 28 -5.45 -5.48 -2.07
N THR A 29 -6.61 -6.11 -1.84
CA THR A 29 -7.53 -5.69 -0.80
C THR A 29 -7.08 -6.13 0.61
N ILE A 30 -7.66 -5.50 1.65
CA ILE A 30 -7.47 -5.94 3.04
C ILE A 30 -7.98 -7.39 3.22
N ALA A 31 -9.04 -7.78 2.51
CA ALA A 31 -9.55 -9.16 2.55
C ALA A 31 -8.50 -10.15 1.99
N ALA A 32 -7.82 -9.82 0.90
CA ALA A 32 -6.73 -10.60 0.35
C ALA A 32 -5.56 -10.72 1.35
N ALA A 33 -5.20 -9.61 2.02
CA ALA A 33 -4.15 -9.62 3.04
C ALA A 33 -4.49 -10.57 4.20
N LYS A 34 -5.74 -10.55 4.68
CA LYS A 34 -6.23 -11.49 5.72
C LYS A 34 -6.28 -12.93 5.22
N ALA A 35 -6.62 -13.18 3.96
CA ALA A 35 -6.59 -14.51 3.37
C ALA A 35 -5.16 -15.08 3.31
N ALA A 36 -4.17 -14.26 2.94
CA ALA A 36 -2.76 -14.65 2.99
C ALA A 36 -2.30 -14.97 4.42
N ASP A 37 -2.70 -14.17 5.39
CA ASP A 37 -2.43 -14.44 6.79
C ASP A 37 -3.06 -15.76 7.24
N ALA A 38 -4.33 -16.00 6.92
CA ALA A 38 -5.03 -17.26 7.25
C ALA A 38 -4.34 -18.46 6.61
N TYR A 39 -3.93 -18.37 5.34
CA TYR A 39 -3.16 -19.40 4.66
C TYR A 39 -1.80 -19.63 5.33
N GLY A 40 -1.12 -18.58 5.74
CA GLY A 40 0.13 -18.65 6.48
C GLY A 40 0.00 -19.26 7.87
N MET A 41 -1.22 -19.27 8.44
CA MET A 41 -1.50 -19.87 9.75
C MET A 41 -1.70 -21.39 9.70
N LEU A 42 -1.78 -22.01 8.53
CA LEU A 42 -1.85 -23.46 8.39
C LEU A 42 -0.57 -24.13 8.94
N LYS A 43 -0.69 -25.39 9.37
CA LYS A 43 0.45 -26.16 9.90
C LYS A 43 1.57 -26.24 8.85
N GLY A 44 2.79 -25.91 9.24
CA GLY A 44 3.95 -25.90 8.34
C GLY A 44 4.05 -24.70 7.41
N HIS A 45 3.10 -23.77 7.47
CA HIS A 45 3.10 -22.53 6.70
C HIS A 45 3.62 -21.34 7.52
N GLY A 46 3.77 -20.23 6.85
CA GLY A 46 4.09 -18.95 7.45
C GLY A 46 3.89 -17.81 6.45
N VAL A 47 4.13 -16.59 6.91
CA VAL A 47 3.99 -15.36 6.13
C VAL A 47 5.27 -14.54 6.27
N ASP A 48 5.80 -14.10 5.14
CA ASP A 48 6.87 -13.10 5.07
C ASP A 48 6.38 -11.89 4.29
N GLN A 49 7.03 -10.76 4.51
CA GLN A 49 6.82 -9.52 3.79
C GLN A 49 8.14 -8.89 3.38
N CYS A 50 8.14 -8.11 2.32
CA CYS A 50 9.23 -7.21 1.95
C CYS A 50 8.69 -6.04 1.15
N ASP A 51 9.49 -4.98 1.05
CA ASP A 51 9.17 -3.81 0.26
C ASP A 51 9.95 -3.86 -1.07
N ALA A 52 9.30 -3.45 -2.16
CA ALA A 52 10.00 -3.25 -3.43
C ALA A 52 10.85 -1.97 -3.34
N GLU A 53 12.14 -2.10 -3.65
CA GLU A 53 13.06 -0.96 -3.63
C GLU A 53 12.71 0.03 -4.74
N GLN A 54 12.30 1.24 -4.37
CA GLN A 54 12.00 2.28 -5.34
C GLN A 54 11.06 1.79 -6.45
N ALA A 55 9.92 1.19 -6.07
CA ALA A 55 9.01 0.45 -6.94
C ALA A 55 8.77 1.13 -8.31
N TYR A 56 8.27 2.34 -8.32
CA TYR A 56 7.87 3.00 -9.57
C TYR A 56 9.02 3.16 -10.56
N ILE A 57 10.22 3.56 -10.12
CA ILE A 57 11.35 3.78 -11.03
C ILE A 57 11.94 2.48 -11.59
N GLN A 58 11.44 1.31 -11.22
CA GLN A 58 11.75 0.06 -11.89
C GLN A 58 10.96 -0.11 -13.19
N ALA A 59 9.83 0.59 -13.32
CA ALA A 59 8.98 0.54 -14.51
C ALA A 59 9.33 1.67 -15.48
N LYS A 60 9.34 1.35 -16.79
CA LYS A 60 9.48 2.36 -17.82
C LYS A 60 8.16 3.12 -17.99
N LEU A 61 8.24 4.43 -18.04
CA LEU A 61 7.13 5.27 -18.45
C LEU A 61 6.89 5.07 -19.96
N LYS A 62 5.64 4.88 -20.34
CA LYS A 62 5.23 4.71 -21.73
C LYS A 62 4.07 5.68 -22.03
N GLY A 63 3.68 5.78 -23.30
CA GLY A 63 2.64 6.70 -23.75
C GLY A 63 3.25 8.02 -24.18
N ASP A 64 2.51 9.11 -23.96
CA ASP A 64 2.94 10.44 -24.36
C ASP A 64 4.19 10.88 -23.59
N PRO A 65 5.21 11.45 -24.28
CA PRO A 65 6.44 11.87 -23.64
C PRO A 65 6.17 12.91 -22.54
N THR A 66 6.61 12.61 -21.32
CA THR A 66 6.55 13.55 -20.21
C THR A 66 7.92 14.18 -20.01
N TRP A 67 7.97 15.50 -19.97
CA TRP A 67 9.18 16.26 -19.75
C TRP A 67 9.17 16.87 -18.35
N VAL A 68 10.30 16.84 -17.69
CA VAL A 68 10.45 17.39 -16.34
C VAL A 68 11.45 18.54 -16.31
N ARG A 69 11.10 19.56 -15.55
CA ARG A 69 11.97 20.68 -15.21
C ARG A 69 12.67 20.34 -13.90
N ILE A 70 13.98 20.29 -13.91
CA ILE A 70 14.77 20.00 -12.70
C ILE A 70 15.04 21.33 -11.98
N PRO A 71 14.88 21.38 -10.64
CA PRO A 71 15.28 22.56 -9.86
C PRO A 71 16.71 22.96 -10.14
N ARG A 72 16.98 24.27 -10.21
CA ARG A 72 18.30 24.78 -10.61
C ARG A 72 19.43 24.33 -9.71
N GLU A 73 19.13 24.09 -8.46
CA GLU A 73 20.06 23.58 -7.43
C GLU A 73 20.60 22.18 -7.73
N GLU A 74 19.81 21.41 -8.52
CA GLU A 74 20.14 20.03 -8.90
C GLU A 74 20.72 19.94 -10.33
N TRP A 75 20.98 21.09 -11.00
CA TRP A 75 21.51 21.06 -12.36
C TRP A 75 22.94 20.57 -12.37
N PRO A 76 23.31 19.67 -13.30
CA PRO A 76 24.70 19.33 -13.56
C PRO A 76 25.53 20.59 -13.88
N GLU A 77 26.76 20.66 -13.39
CA GLU A 77 27.64 21.80 -13.66
C GLU A 77 27.81 22.10 -15.17
N GLU A 78 27.74 21.05 -16.00
CA GLU A 78 27.84 21.22 -17.45
C GLU A 78 26.70 22.06 -18.04
N TRP A 79 25.49 21.97 -17.47
CA TRP A 79 24.36 22.78 -17.92
C TRP A 79 24.55 24.25 -17.61
N ILE A 80 25.12 24.54 -16.45
CA ILE A 80 25.46 25.90 -16.03
C ILE A 80 26.57 26.46 -16.93
N LYS A 81 27.63 25.68 -17.21
CA LYS A 81 28.72 26.05 -18.08
C LYS A 81 28.29 26.29 -19.54
N LYS A 82 27.31 25.52 -20.03
CA LYS A 82 26.74 25.69 -21.38
C LYS A 82 25.73 26.82 -21.48
N GLY A 83 25.39 27.47 -20.35
CA GLY A 83 24.48 28.61 -20.33
C GLY A 83 23.00 28.23 -20.60
N TYR A 84 22.56 27.04 -20.27
CA TYR A 84 21.16 26.67 -20.40
C TYR A 84 20.27 27.57 -19.52
N VAL A 85 19.11 27.97 -20.05
CA VAL A 85 18.22 28.90 -19.36
C VAL A 85 17.07 28.17 -18.66
N ASP A 86 16.44 27.20 -19.33
CA ASP A 86 15.31 26.44 -18.81
C ASP A 86 15.31 25.02 -19.40
N PRO A 87 16.31 24.20 -19.05
CA PRO A 87 16.41 22.86 -19.59
C PRO A 87 15.32 21.94 -19.05
N VAL A 88 14.80 21.09 -19.94
CA VAL A 88 13.88 20.02 -19.60
C VAL A 88 14.47 18.67 -19.98
N CYS A 89 14.11 17.62 -19.22
CA CYS A 89 14.55 16.25 -19.47
C CYS A 89 13.35 15.35 -19.71
N PRO A 90 13.44 14.39 -20.65
CA PRO A 90 12.41 13.38 -20.78
C PRO A 90 12.39 12.47 -19.55
N LEU A 91 11.20 12.15 -19.06
CA LEU A 91 11.01 11.19 -17.98
C LEU A 91 10.90 9.78 -18.59
N GLU A 92 11.95 8.99 -18.44
CA GLU A 92 12.00 7.63 -19.01
C GLU A 92 11.38 6.57 -18.10
N GLN A 93 11.43 6.78 -16.80
CA GLN A 93 10.93 5.84 -15.80
C GLN A 93 9.76 6.45 -15.04
N ALA A 94 8.87 5.58 -14.57
CA ALA A 94 7.77 6.02 -13.72
C ALA A 94 8.32 6.64 -12.43
N LEU A 95 7.75 7.77 -12.03
CA LEU A 95 8.20 8.53 -10.86
C LEU A 95 7.03 8.77 -9.92
N TYR A 96 7.30 8.75 -8.63
CA TYR A 96 6.30 9.08 -7.61
C TYR A 96 5.69 10.46 -7.88
N GLY A 97 4.36 10.53 -7.83
CA GLY A 97 3.59 11.73 -8.14
C GLY A 97 3.11 11.83 -9.61
N HIS A 98 3.68 11.06 -10.54
CA HIS A 98 3.15 11.00 -11.91
C HIS A 98 1.87 10.15 -11.92
N PRO A 99 0.76 10.64 -12.50
CA PRO A 99 -0.55 9.98 -12.44
C PRO A 99 -0.58 8.54 -12.95
N ALA A 100 0.19 8.23 -14.00
CA ALA A 100 0.22 6.91 -14.60
C ALA A 100 1.25 5.94 -13.97
N SER A 101 2.06 6.40 -13.00
CA SER A 101 3.16 5.59 -12.45
C SER A 101 2.69 4.31 -11.79
N GLY A 102 1.58 4.35 -11.07
CA GLY A 102 1.01 3.17 -10.40
C GLY A 102 0.70 2.05 -11.38
N ALA A 103 0.04 2.38 -12.49
CA ALA A 103 -0.33 1.40 -13.50
C ALA A 103 0.87 0.82 -14.27
N TYR A 104 1.89 1.64 -14.54
CA TYR A 104 3.11 1.13 -15.18
C TYR A 104 3.90 0.22 -14.25
N TRP A 105 3.95 0.56 -12.96
CA TRP A 105 4.54 -0.31 -11.95
C TRP A 105 3.78 -1.64 -11.84
N GLU A 106 2.46 -1.62 -11.74
CA GLU A 106 1.64 -2.82 -11.66
C GLU A 106 1.87 -3.76 -12.85
N LYS A 107 1.86 -3.22 -14.09
CA LYS A 107 2.18 -4.00 -15.29
C LYS A 107 3.59 -4.56 -15.30
N HIS A 108 4.57 -3.79 -14.83
CA HIS A 108 5.96 -4.23 -14.71
C HIS A 108 6.09 -5.38 -13.70
N CYS A 109 5.48 -5.20 -12.53
CA CYS A 109 5.46 -6.18 -11.45
C CYS A 109 4.78 -7.47 -11.90
N GLU A 110 3.58 -7.39 -12.45
CA GLU A 110 2.85 -8.56 -12.95
C GLU A 110 3.64 -9.32 -14.01
N LYS A 111 4.24 -8.61 -14.97
CA LYS A 111 5.09 -9.25 -15.98
C LYS A 111 6.23 -10.04 -15.34
N GLY A 112 6.97 -9.43 -14.41
CA GLY A 112 8.08 -10.09 -13.71
C GLY A 112 7.62 -11.30 -12.91
N LEU A 113 6.49 -11.20 -12.24
CA LEU A 113 5.90 -12.29 -11.46
C LEU A 113 5.45 -13.47 -12.36
N ARG A 114 4.83 -13.20 -13.50
CA ARG A 114 4.42 -14.22 -14.47
C ARG A 114 5.62 -14.98 -15.05
N GLU A 115 6.71 -14.29 -15.35
CA GLU A 115 7.94 -14.90 -15.86
C GLU A 115 8.56 -15.91 -14.89
N VAL A 116 8.30 -15.79 -13.60
CA VAL A 116 8.81 -16.70 -12.56
C VAL A 116 7.74 -17.64 -11.99
N GLY A 117 6.59 -17.76 -12.67
CA GLY A 117 5.58 -18.78 -12.39
C GLY A 117 4.46 -18.38 -11.46
N PHE A 118 4.41 -17.13 -11.00
CA PHE A 118 3.25 -16.60 -10.29
C PHE A 118 2.17 -16.19 -11.32
N LYS A 119 0.96 -16.66 -11.12
CA LYS A 119 -0.19 -16.36 -11.98
C LYS A 119 -1.21 -15.54 -11.20
N PRO A 120 -1.82 -14.50 -11.79
CA PRO A 120 -2.96 -13.83 -11.18
C PRO A 120 -4.04 -14.84 -10.80
N LEU A 121 -4.72 -14.61 -9.69
CA LEU A 121 -5.76 -15.52 -9.21
C LEU A 121 -7.05 -15.38 -10.01
N ALA A 122 -7.65 -14.21 -9.97
CA ALA A 122 -8.89 -13.87 -10.64
C ALA A 122 -9.07 -12.35 -10.68
N ASP A 123 -9.97 -11.85 -11.52
CA ASP A 123 -10.23 -10.42 -11.68
C ASP A 123 -10.79 -9.78 -10.40
N GLU A 124 -11.53 -10.54 -9.60
CA GLU A 124 -12.06 -10.09 -8.30
C GLU A 124 -10.99 -9.99 -7.21
N TRP A 125 -9.79 -10.52 -7.46
CA TRP A 125 -8.64 -10.51 -6.56
C TRP A 125 -7.45 -9.81 -7.21
N PRO A 126 -7.53 -8.50 -7.47
CA PRO A 126 -6.46 -7.76 -8.11
C PRO A 126 -5.17 -7.83 -7.28
N SER A 127 -4.05 -7.83 -7.98
CA SER A 127 -2.70 -7.88 -7.38
C SER A 127 -2.47 -9.06 -6.42
N CYS A 128 -3.20 -10.16 -6.66
CA CYS A 128 -3.07 -11.44 -5.96
C CYS A 128 -2.60 -12.52 -6.92
N TYR A 129 -1.58 -13.27 -6.51
CA TYR A 129 -0.90 -14.23 -7.38
C TYR A 129 -0.72 -15.57 -6.68
N TRP A 130 -0.78 -16.64 -7.46
CA TRP A 130 -0.56 -18.01 -7.02
C TRP A 130 0.58 -18.67 -7.77
N HIS A 131 1.48 -19.32 -7.04
CA HIS A 131 2.53 -20.16 -7.63
C HIS A 131 2.21 -21.64 -7.41
N GLU A 132 1.79 -22.32 -8.46
CA GLU A 132 1.20 -23.66 -8.38
C GLU A 132 2.16 -24.71 -7.81
N SER A 133 3.41 -24.80 -8.30
CA SER A 133 4.32 -25.84 -7.84
C SER A 133 4.86 -25.60 -6.42
N LEU A 134 5.01 -24.34 -6.01
CA LEU A 134 5.50 -23.98 -4.69
C LEU A 134 4.36 -23.81 -3.67
N LYS A 135 3.10 -23.81 -4.12
CA LYS A 135 1.93 -23.54 -3.28
C LYS A 135 2.07 -22.24 -2.50
N LEU A 136 2.51 -21.20 -3.18
CA LEU A 136 2.71 -19.87 -2.58
C LEU A 136 1.62 -18.91 -3.03
N PHE A 137 1.08 -18.18 -2.06
CA PHE A 137 0.13 -17.12 -2.27
C PHE A 137 0.82 -15.78 -2.01
N LEU A 138 0.91 -14.96 -3.05
CA LEU A 138 1.53 -13.64 -3.01
C LEU A 138 0.45 -12.57 -3.19
N ILE A 139 0.50 -11.54 -2.36
CA ILE A 139 -0.27 -10.31 -2.56
C ILE A 139 0.69 -9.12 -2.69
N VAL A 140 0.31 -8.17 -3.52
CA VAL A 140 1.07 -6.94 -3.77
C VAL A 140 0.19 -5.73 -3.50
N TYR A 141 0.65 -4.86 -2.63
CA TYR A 141 0.03 -3.57 -2.36
C TYR A 141 1.03 -2.46 -2.66
N VAL A 142 1.03 -1.99 -3.89
CA VAL A 142 1.98 -1.02 -4.44
C VAL A 142 3.42 -1.54 -4.30
N ASP A 143 4.17 -1.10 -3.31
CA ASP A 143 5.54 -1.50 -2.98
C ASP A 143 5.61 -2.59 -1.89
N ASP A 144 4.52 -2.83 -1.17
CA ASP A 144 4.44 -3.85 -0.12
C ASP A 144 4.08 -5.24 -0.68
N PHE A 145 4.95 -6.21 -0.46
CA PHE A 145 4.76 -7.62 -0.85
C PHE A 145 4.52 -8.48 0.39
N LYS A 146 3.52 -9.35 0.33
CA LYS A 146 3.27 -10.35 1.37
C LYS A 146 3.15 -11.73 0.74
N LEU A 147 4.01 -12.67 1.15
CA LEU A 147 4.10 -14.03 0.64
C LEU A 147 3.73 -15.04 1.73
N ALA A 148 2.70 -15.82 1.48
CA ALA A 148 2.22 -16.85 2.37
C ALA A 148 2.37 -18.24 1.76
N GLY A 149 2.64 -19.27 2.59
CA GLY A 149 2.69 -20.66 2.18
C GLY A 149 3.67 -21.52 2.95
N PRO A 150 4.01 -22.73 2.42
CA PRO A 150 4.91 -23.66 3.06
C PRO A 150 6.27 -23.02 3.40
N ARG A 151 6.74 -23.19 4.62
CA ARG A 151 8.02 -22.60 5.09
C ARG A 151 9.20 -22.99 4.21
N ALA A 152 9.25 -24.25 3.76
CA ALA A 152 10.32 -24.74 2.91
C ALA A 152 10.35 -24.09 1.51
N ALA A 153 9.20 -23.63 1.01
CA ALA A 153 9.08 -23.08 -0.33
C ALA A 153 9.28 -21.55 -0.37
N ARG A 154 9.04 -20.83 0.74
CA ARG A 154 9.06 -19.35 0.73
C ARG A 154 10.40 -18.76 0.35
N LYS A 155 11.52 -19.32 0.83
CA LYS A 155 12.86 -18.84 0.44
C LYS A 155 13.02 -18.88 -1.09
N ARG A 156 12.64 -20.00 -1.72
CA ARG A 156 12.69 -20.14 -3.17
C ARG A 156 11.75 -19.17 -3.88
N GLY A 157 10.56 -18.95 -3.33
CA GLY A 157 9.61 -17.96 -3.86
C GLY A 157 10.22 -16.55 -3.89
N TRP A 158 10.87 -16.13 -2.82
CA TRP A 158 11.54 -14.83 -2.76
C TRP A 158 12.73 -14.72 -3.72
N GLU A 159 13.53 -15.76 -3.85
CA GLU A 159 14.61 -15.79 -4.84
C GLU A 159 14.08 -15.57 -6.26
N LEU A 160 12.98 -16.21 -6.62
CA LEU A 160 12.31 -16.04 -7.90
C LEU A 160 11.81 -14.60 -8.09
N ILE A 161 11.10 -14.04 -7.11
CA ILE A 161 10.60 -12.65 -7.14
C ILE A 161 11.78 -11.69 -7.30
N LYS A 162 12.81 -11.79 -6.46
CA LYS A 162 13.99 -10.92 -6.47
C LYS A 162 14.83 -11.04 -7.75
N SER A 163 14.69 -12.11 -8.51
CA SER A 163 15.34 -12.22 -9.82
C SER A 163 14.75 -11.30 -10.89
N LYS A 164 13.54 -10.75 -10.66
CA LYS A 164 12.81 -9.88 -11.60
C LYS A 164 12.49 -8.51 -11.06
N ILE A 165 12.34 -8.40 -9.75
CA ILE A 165 11.92 -7.19 -9.03
C ILE A 165 12.97 -6.89 -7.96
N ARG A 166 13.49 -5.67 -7.94
CA ARG A 166 14.37 -5.24 -6.85
C ARG A 166 13.52 -5.07 -5.60
N ALA A 167 13.85 -5.82 -4.56
CA ALA A 167 13.14 -5.81 -3.30
C ALA A 167 14.09 -6.05 -2.13
N GLU A 168 13.73 -5.53 -0.97
CA GLU A 168 14.46 -5.75 0.28
C GLU A 168 14.54 -7.23 0.64
N ASP A 169 15.31 -7.54 1.67
CA ASP A 169 15.30 -8.89 2.21
C ASP A 169 14.00 -9.17 2.97
N PRO A 170 13.37 -10.33 2.72
CA PRO A 170 12.11 -10.65 3.32
C PRO A 170 12.23 -10.82 4.84
N LYS A 171 11.24 -10.30 5.56
CA LYS A 171 11.10 -10.38 7.02
C LYS A 171 9.80 -11.11 7.35
N SER A 172 9.74 -11.74 8.53
CA SER A 172 8.44 -12.24 9.02
C SER A 172 7.43 -11.11 9.06
N ALA A 173 6.21 -11.36 8.63
CA ALA A 173 5.16 -10.36 8.65
C ALA A 173 4.87 -9.88 10.08
N ALA A 174 5.20 -8.63 10.36
CA ALA A 174 5.02 -7.98 11.66
C ALA A 174 4.12 -6.75 11.56
N ARG A 175 4.21 -6.00 10.46
CA ARG A 175 3.37 -4.83 10.20
C ARG A 175 3.06 -4.78 8.71
N PHE A 176 1.79 -4.67 8.36
CA PHE A 176 1.34 -4.55 6.98
C PHE A 176 0.20 -3.54 6.90
N LEU A 177 0.29 -2.56 5.99
CA LEU A 177 -0.70 -1.49 5.81
C LEU A 177 -1.08 -0.78 7.12
N GLY A 178 -0.09 -0.44 7.93
CA GLY A 178 -0.29 0.27 9.20
C GLY A 178 -0.79 -0.58 10.36
N CYS A 179 -1.13 -1.87 10.11
CA CYS A 179 -1.59 -2.81 11.12
C CYS A 179 -0.43 -3.68 11.62
N GLU A 180 -0.22 -3.72 12.91
CA GLU A 180 0.76 -4.61 13.54
C GLU A 180 0.16 -6.01 13.70
N HIS A 181 0.93 -7.03 13.32
CA HIS A 181 0.51 -8.43 13.37
C HIS A 181 1.33 -9.17 14.43
N THR A 182 0.64 -9.77 15.40
CA THR A 182 1.27 -10.62 16.41
C THR A 182 0.72 -12.03 16.29
N ILE A 183 1.62 -13.00 16.09
CA ILE A 183 1.24 -14.42 16.04
C ILE A 183 1.41 -14.99 17.44
N LEU A 184 0.33 -15.52 17.99
CA LEU A 184 0.24 -16.13 19.30
C LEU A 184 -0.12 -17.61 19.17
N THR A 185 0.19 -18.40 20.20
CA THR A 185 -0.33 -19.77 20.34
C THR A 185 -1.21 -19.81 21.59
N ALA A 186 -2.38 -20.39 21.48
CA ALA A 186 -3.28 -20.54 22.61
C ALA A 186 -2.68 -21.53 23.62
N GLU A 187 -2.39 -21.07 24.83
CA GLU A 187 -1.82 -21.88 25.93
C GLU A 187 -2.89 -22.74 26.61
N SER A 188 -4.16 -22.30 26.55
CA SER A 188 -5.35 -22.98 27.06
C SER A 188 -6.53 -22.83 26.13
N ASP A 189 -7.59 -23.59 26.37
CA ASP A 189 -8.86 -23.38 25.69
C ASP A 189 -9.39 -21.97 26.01
N GLY A 190 -9.78 -21.22 24.96
CA GLY A 190 -10.15 -19.81 25.07
C GLY A 190 -9.04 -18.83 24.73
N GLY A 191 -7.78 -19.27 24.71
CA GLY A 191 -6.63 -18.42 24.35
C GLY A 191 -6.48 -17.18 25.23
N PRO A 192 -5.71 -16.17 24.78
CA PRO A 192 -5.50 -14.94 25.55
C PRO A 192 -6.71 -13.99 25.51
N PHE A 193 -7.78 -14.33 24.83
CA PHE A 193 -8.95 -13.47 24.64
C PHE A 193 -10.13 -13.98 25.45
N LYS A 194 -10.61 -13.13 26.36
CA LYS A 194 -11.98 -13.27 26.88
C LYS A 194 -12.91 -12.64 25.83
N PRO A 195 -13.91 -13.36 25.31
CA PRO A 195 -14.89 -12.75 24.41
C PRO A 195 -15.60 -11.60 25.14
N THR A 196 -15.39 -10.38 24.67
CA THR A 196 -16.15 -9.23 25.13
C THR A 196 -17.34 -9.06 24.18
N GLY A 197 -18.54 -9.46 24.61
CA GLY A 197 -19.76 -9.32 23.83
C GLY A 197 -20.24 -10.60 23.15
N VAL A 198 -21.33 -10.49 22.36
CA VAL A 198 -21.99 -11.59 21.66
C VAL A 198 -21.15 -12.01 20.43
N ASN A 199 -19.98 -12.55 20.67
CA ASN A 199 -19.13 -13.05 19.60
C ASN A 199 -19.38 -14.56 19.42
N THR A 200 -19.97 -14.91 18.30
CA THR A 200 -20.22 -16.27 17.82
C THR A 200 -18.97 -16.97 17.28
N HIS A 201 -17.78 -16.42 17.52
CA HIS A 201 -16.55 -17.02 17.03
C HIS A 201 -16.17 -18.25 17.85
N PRO A 202 -15.73 -19.33 17.20
CA PRO A 202 -15.29 -20.53 17.91
C PRO A 202 -14.13 -20.19 18.87
N ILE A 203 -14.26 -20.69 20.10
CA ILE A 203 -13.21 -20.53 21.12
C ILE A 203 -11.96 -21.29 20.66
N PRO A 204 -10.79 -20.64 20.58
CA PRO A 204 -9.58 -21.32 20.17
C PRO A 204 -9.21 -22.42 21.17
N LYS A 205 -8.91 -23.61 20.64
CA LYS A 205 -8.42 -24.73 21.45
C LYS A 205 -6.94 -24.54 21.77
N LYS A 206 -6.48 -25.15 22.86
CA LYS A 206 -5.06 -25.21 23.22
C LYS A 206 -4.21 -25.61 22.01
N GLY A 207 -3.14 -24.87 21.75
CA GLY A 207 -2.24 -25.08 20.63
C GLY A 207 -2.71 -24.44 19.31
N ALA A 208 -3.91 -23.84 19.25
CA ALA A 208 -4.33 -23.09 18.08
C ALA A 208 -3.43 -21.86 17.87
N ARG A 209 -3.07 -21.59 16.62
CA ARG A 209 -2.36 -20.37 16.24
C ARG A 209 -3.38 -19.25 16.05
N ILE A 210 -3.06 -18.09 16.60
CA ILE A 210 -3.92 -16.90 16.59
C ILE A 210 -3.11 -15.76 16.00
N ILE A 211 -3.69 -15.00 15.11
CA ILE A 211 -3.13 -13.73 14.67
C ILE A 211 -3.93 -12.59 15.30
N ARG A 212 -3.24 -11.69 15.97
CA ARG A 212 -3.81 -10.46 16.53
C ARG A 212 -3.41 -9.29 15.65
N TYR A 213 -4.41 -8.55 15.20
CA TYR A 213 -4.24 -7.30 14.47
C TYR A 213 -4.35 -6.14 15.47
N GLU A 214 -3.35 -5.28 15.50
CA GLU A 214 -3.25 -4.16 16.42
C GLU A 214 -3.08 -2.85 15.63
N MET A 215 -4.04 -1.96 15.76
CA MET A 215 -4.05 -0.67 15.06
C MET A 215 -4.01 0.55 15.99
N THR A 216 -3.80 0.34 17.29
CA THR A 216 -3.82 1.42 18.27
C THR A 216 -2.87 2.56 17.93
N ASN A 217 -1.64 2.25 17.50
CA ASN A 217 -0.65 3.26 17.14
C ASN A 217 -1.07 4.04 15.89
N PHE A 218 -1.62 3.37 14.91
CA PHE A 218 -2.15 4.01 13.69
C PHE A 218 -3.31 4.96 14.04
N MET A 219 -4.27 4.50 14.84
CA MET A 219 -5.40 5.32 15.26
C MET A 219 -4.96 6.54 16.09
N LYS A 220 -3.99 6.40 16.97
CA LYS A 220 -3.41 7.54 17.69
C LYS A 220 -2.79 8.57 16.75
N GLN A 221 -2.08 8.12 15.71
CA GLN A 221 -1.54 9.03 14.69
C GLN A 221 -2.66 9.76 13.94
N CYS A 222 -3.73 9.06 13.55
CA CYS A 222 -4.90 9.68 12.92
C CYS A 222 -5.51 10.77 13.81
N VAL A 223 -5.69 10.49 15.10
CA VAL A 223 -6.19 11.47 16.06
C VAL A 223 -5.25 12.67 16.16
N THR A 224 -3.95 12.46 16.22
CA THR A 224 -2.97 13.57 16.28
C THR A 224 -3.04 14.44 15.01
N VAL A 225 -3.11 13.84 13.84
CA VAL A 225 -3.24 14.57 12.56
C VAL A 225 -4.53 15.37 12.53
N TYR A 226 -5.64 14.75 12.93
CA TYR A 226 -6.93 15.44 13.04
C TYR A 226 -6.88 16.66 13.98
N LEU A 227 -6.36 16.48 15.20
CA LEU A 227 -6.27 17.56 16.19
C LEU A 227 -5.42 18.74 15.69
N ASN A 228 -4.31 18.44 15.01
CA ASN A 228 -3.46 19.46 14.42
C ASN A 228 -4.17 20.20 13.28
N ALA A 229 -4.84 19.50 12.38
CA ALA A 229 -5.58 20.09 11.27
C ALA A 229 -6.77 20.93 11.75
N ALA A 230 -7.48 20.45 12.79
CA ALA A 230 -8.62 21.15 13.38
C ALA A 230 -8.22 22.26 14.38
N SER A 231 -6.92 22.48 14.65
CA SER A 231 -6.43 23.36 15.71
C SER A 231 -7.13 23.09 17.06
N ALA A 232 -7.38 21.79 17.33
CA ALA A 232 -8.12 21.31 18.49
C ALA A 232 -7.20 20.57 19.49
N THR A 233 -7.73 20.25 20.65
CA THR A 233 -7.02 19.49 21.70
C THR A 233 -7.78 18.22 22.05
N GLU A 234 -7.12 17.25 22.69
CA GLU A 234 -7.77 16.00 23.14
C GLU A 234 -9.01 16.25 24.02
N LYS A 235 -9.03 17.36 24.75
CA LYS A 235 -10.18 17.73 25.60
C LYS A 235 -11.45 18.06 24.79
N SER A 236 -11.31 18.42 23.53
CA SER A 236 -12.45 18.70 22.64
C SER A 236 -13.07 17.43 22.06
N LEU A 237 -12.38 16.29 22.15
CA LEU A 237 -12.89 15.02 21.68
C LEU A 237 -13.99 14.50 22.60
N ARG A 238 -15.08 14.04 22.00
CA ARG A 238 -16.17 13.39 22.74
C ARG A 238 -15.94 11.89 22.78
N VAL A 239 -16.20 11.29 23.94
CA VAL A 239 -16.21 9.82 24.06
C VAL A 239 -17.44 9.29 23.34
N ALA A 240 -17.24 8.42 22.36
CA ALA A 240 -18.29 7.70 21.65
C ALA A 240 -18.20 6.20 21.98
N ALA A 241 -19.34 5.58 22.25
CA ALA A 241 -19.41 4.16 22.57
C ALA A 241 -19.21 3.26 21.33
N THR A 242 -19.39 3.82 20.13
CA THR A 242 -19.25 3.13 18.86
C THR A 242 -18.53 4.04 17.85
N PRO A 243 -17.69 3.50 16.95
CA PRO A 243 -17.12 4.29 15.85
C PRO A 243 -18.13 4.65 14.76
N PHE A 244 -19.33 4.05 14.79
CA PHE A 244 -20.39 4.31 13.82
C PHE A 244 -21.45 5.20 14.46
N LEU A 245 -21.63 6.38 13.91
CA LEU A 245 -22.75 7.25 14.24
C LEU A 245 -23.90 6.95 13.27
N GLU A 246 -25.14 6.95 13.77
CA GLU A 246 -26.29 6.96 12.88
C GLU A 246 -26.28 8.27 12.08
N GLN A 247 -26.27 8.16 10.77
CA GLN A 247 -26.39 9.30 9.88
C GLN A 247 -27.80 9.85 10.00
N THR A 248 -27.94 11.02 10.58
CA THR A 248 -29.19 11.76 10.57
C THR A 248 -29.24 12.63 9.32
N GLN A 249 -30.45 12.92 8.83
CA GLN A 249 -30.65 13.77 7.64
C GLN A 249 -29.94 15.12 7.79
N LYS A 250 -29.89 15.66 8.99
CA LYS A 250 -29.18 16.91 9.28
C LYS A 250 -27.66 16.82 9.09
N LEU A 251 -27.03 15.67 9.43
CA LEU A 251 -25.59 15.45 9.20
C LEU A 251 -25.28 15.32 7.72
N LEU A 252 -26.19 14.73 6.93
CA LEU A 252 -26.04 14.62 5.47
C LEU A 252 -26.15 16.00 4.81
N GLU A 253 -27.07 16.85 5.24
CA GLU A 253 -27.23 18.21 4.74
C GLU A 253 -26.01 19.09 5.07
N GLU A 254 -25.42 18.94 6.28
CA GLU A 254 -24.18 19.64 6.67
C GLU A 254 -22.97 19.18 5.87
N ASP A 255 -22.90 17.90 5.46
CA ASP A 255 -21.84 17.34 4.61
C ASP A 255 -21.96 17.80 3.13
N GLU A 256 -23.19 17.99 2.62
CA GLU A 256 -23.44 18.48 1.25
C GLU A 256 -23.06 19.97 1.09
N GLU A 257 -23.16 20.79 2.12
CA GLU A 257 -22.78 22.21 2.06
C GLU A 257 -21.25 22.45 2.04
N GLY A 258 -20.43 21.45 2.30
CA GLY A 258 -18.99 21.45 2.03
C GLY A 258 -18.15 22.55 2.71
N THR A 259 -18.61 23.10 3.82
CA THR A 259 -18.01 24.27 4.49
C THR A 259 -17.02 23.92 5.62
N GLY A 260 -16.68 22.64 5.80
CA GLY A 260 -15.75 22.20 6.86
C GLY A 260 -14.29 22.59 6.57
N THR A 261 -13.63 23.21 7.53
CA THR A 261 -12.19 23.56 7.49
C THR A 261 -11.27 22.39 7.18
N LEU A 262 -11.71 21.15 7.37
CA LEU A 262 -10.96 19.93 7.07
C LEU A 262 -10.93 19.57 5.58
N GLN A 263 -11.92 19.99 4.79
CA GLN A 263 -11.95 19.73 3.33
C GLN A 263 -10.90 20.54 2.57
N VAL A 264 -10.51 21.71 3.08
CA VAL A 264 -9.49 22.58 2.48
C VAL A 264 -8.08 21.95 2.58
N HIS A 265 -7.86 21.01 3.50
CA HIS A 265 -6.57 20.35 3.73
C HIS A 265 -6.50 18.92 3.15
N ALA A 266 -7.60 18.41 2.59
CA ALA A 266 -7.68 17.07 1.99
C ALA A 266 -7.56 17.08 0.46
N ALA A 267 -7.46 18.25 -0.17
CA ALA A 267 -7.29 18.43 -1.62
C ALA A 267 -5.82 18.50 -2.03
#